data_d30a910959932e7e755854d23cc0f757
#
_entry.id   d30a910959932e7e755854d23cc0f757
#
_cell.length_a   1.000
_cell.length_b   1.000
_cell.length_c   1.000
_cell.angle_alpha   90.00
_cell.angle_beta   90.00
_cell.angle_gamma   90.00
#
_symmetry.space_group_name_H-M   'P 1'
#
loop_
_entity.id
_entity.type
_entity.pdbx_description
1 polymer ?
#
loop_
_entity_poly.entity_id
_entity_poly.type
_entity_poly.pdbx_seq_one_letter_code
_entity_poly.pdbx_strand_id
1 'polypeptide(L)'
;SLLNVAQFRDPTAYRLEIKKPGSDEREQRNVDLIETFNWLIGLHVDKLHAGRRFSASFVRKPDPLLPQDAHTRLQATALTEADDGAWWFRPVEGYVRTRPGDDLHRQSVLVLWRTLTDDPEQDAAALEAFLSQKMKWNPTRREDKTLYDLIYINGTHNLPNLGKYGEVRLLEEEFHRRMWSGEES
;
A
#
# COMPACT_ATOMS: atom_id res chain seq x y z
N SER A 1 14.33 -16.94 -0.03
CA SER A 1 13.20 -16.09 0.35
C SER A 1 11.94 -16.58 -0.34
N LEU A 2 10.89 -16.73 0.44
CA LEU A 2 9.58 -17.16 -0.05
C LEU A 2 8.82 -16.03 -0.77
N LEU A 3 9.33 -14.81 -0.70
CA LEU A 3 8.69 -13.63 -1.27
C LEU A 3 9.62 -12.98 -2.28
N ASN A 4 9.12 -12.84 -3.50
CA ASN A 4 9.80 -12.08 -4.54
C ASN A 4 9.03 -10.79 -4.83
N VAL A 5 9.65 -9.90 -5.60
CA VAL A 5 9.06 -8.59 -5.94
C VAL A 5 7.70 -8.73 -6.64
N ALA A 6 7.51 -9.80 -7.42
CA ALA A 6 6.26 -10.01 -8.15
C ALA A 6 5.05 -10.20 -7.24
N GLN A 7 5.23 -10.75 -6.05
CA GLN A 7 4.14 -10.96 -5.09
C GLN A 7 3.59 -9.65 -4.53
N PHE A 8 4.42 -8.61 -4.46
CA PHE A 8 3.99 -7.29 -4.02
C PHE A 8 3.37 -6.45 -5.14
N ARG A 9 3.45 -6.89 -6.39
CA ARG A 9 2.76 -6.23 -7.50
C ARG A 9 1.28 -6.56 -7.54
N ASP A 10 0.91 -7.75 -7.05
CA ASP A 10 -0.48 -8.15 -6.93
C ASP A 10 -0.69 -8.91 -5.61
N PRO A 11 -0.99 -8.18 -4.53
CA PRO A 11 -1.24 -8.81 -3.23
C PRO A 11 -2.45 -9.73 -3.23
N THR A 12 -3.36 -9.59 -4.19
CA THR A 12 -4.57 -10.43 -4.28
C THR A 12 -4.28 -11.84 -4.81
N ALA A 13 -3.14 -12.02 -5.48
CA ALA A 13 -2.77 -13.29 -6.11
C ALA A 13 -1.82 -14.14 -5.27
N TYR A 14 -1.45 -13.68 -4.07
CA TYR A 14 -0.52 -14.41 -3.21
C TYR A 14 -1.13 -15.70 -2.71
N ARG A 15 -0.45 -16.83 -2.99
CA ARG A 15 -0.89 -18.17 -2.60
C ARG A 15 0.28 -18.99 -2.07
N LEU A 16 0.01 -19.81 -1.07
CA LEU A 16 0.94 -20.77 -0.53
C LEU A 16 0.38 -22.18 -0.72
N GLU A 17 1.19 -23.10 -1.26
CA GLU A 17 0.85 -24.50 -1.27
C GLU A 17 1.13 -25.12 0.09
N ILE A 18 0.11 -25.72 0.70
CA ILE A 18 0.20 -26.38 1.99
C ILE A 18 -0.16 -27.86 1.80
N LYS A 19 0.75 -28.74 2.22
CA LYS A 19 0.48 -30.17 2.24
C LYS A 19 -0.44 -30.49 3.42
N LYS A 20 -1.58 -31.13 3.15
CA LYS A 20 -2.49 -31.56 4.20
C LYS A 20 -1.84 -32.64 5.08
N PRO A 21 -1.95 -32.55 6.41
CA PRO A 21 -1.47 -33.61 7.31
C PRO A 21 -2.13 -34.96 6.98
N GLY A 22 -1.31 -35.98 6.79
CA GLY A 22 -1.79 -37.35 6.50
C GLY A 22 -2.30 -37.58 5.08
N SER A 23 -2.12 -36.62 4.17
CA SER A 23 -2.49 -36.72 2.77
C SER A 23 -1.34 -36.28 1.88
N ASP A 24 -1.20 -36.92 0.71
CA ASP A 24 -0.26 -36.49 -0.31
C ASP A 24 -0.83 -35.36 -1.18
N GLU A 25 -2.09 -34.99 -0.94
CA GLU A 25 -2.70 -33.86 -1.65
C GLU A 25 -2.21 -32.52 -1.11
N ARG A 26 -1.78 -31.66 -2.02
CA ARG A 26 -1.44 -30.28 -1.70
C ARG A 26 -2.67 -29.41 -1.78
N GLU A 27 -2.95 -28.66 -0.72
CA GLU A 27 -4.00 -27.67 -0.72
C GLU A 27 -3.42 -26.29 -1.04
N GLN A 28 -3.96 -25.63 -2.07
CA GLN A 28 -3.67 -24.23 -2.33
C GLN A 28 -4.54 -23.37 -1.44
N ARG A 29 -3.92 -22.61 -0.56
CA ARG A 29 -4.61 -21.58 0.22
C ARG A 29 -4.15 -20.21 -0.21
N ASN A 30 -5.09 -19.27 -0.26
CA ASN A 30 -4.75 -17.87 -0.31
C ASN A 30 -4.15 -17.52 1.05
N VAL A 31 -2.86 -17.26 1.06
CA VAL A 31 -2.24 -16.68 2.25
C VAL A 31 -2.52 -15.19 2.19
N ASP A 32 -3.15 -14.69 3.23
CA ASP A 32 -3.42 -13.26 3.33
C ASP A 32 -2.11 -12.53 3.65
N LEU A 33 -1.48 -12.01 2.62
CA LEU A 33 -0.26 -11.22 2.74
C LEU A 33 -0.47 -10.03 3.66
N ILE A 34 -1.67 -9.47 3.68
CA ILE A 34 -2.06 -8.34 4.52
C ILE A 34 -2.02 -8.73 5.99
N GLU A 35 -2.64 -9.85 6.35
CA GLU A 35 -2.59 -10.35 7.74
C GLU A 35 -1.17 -10.67 8.19
N THR A 36 -0.37 -11.29 7.32
CA THR A 36 1.01 -11.61 7.62
C THR A 36 1.82 -10.36 7.92
N PHE A 37 1.67 -9.32 7.11
CA PHE A 37 2.36 -8.05 7.33
C PHE A 37 1.90 -7.38 8.63
N ASN A 38 0.59 -7.34 8.88
CA ASN A 38 0.04 -6.76 10.11
C ASN A 38 0.65 -7.45 11.35
N TRP A 39 0.75 -8.77 11.30
CA TRP A 39 1.35 -9.54 12.38
C TRP A 39 2.84 -9.22 12.55
N LEU A 40 3.59 -9.15 11.45
CA LEU A 40 5.03 -8.88 11.48
C LEU A 40 5.38 -7.53 12.11
N ILE A 41 4.61 -6.49 11.83
CA ILE A 41 4.84 -5.16 12.40
C ILE A 41 4.16 -4.95 13.75
N GLY A 42 3.38 -5.92 14.22
CA GLY A 42 2.63 -5.79 15.46
C GLY A 42 1.47 -4.80 15.37
N LEU A 43 0.82 -4.71 14.22
CA LEU A 43 -0.26 -3.76 13.99
C LEU A 43 -1.52 -4.18 14.76
N HIS A 44 -2.03 -3.26 15.57
CA HIS A 44 -3.38 -3.32 16.12
C HIS A 44 -4.32 -2.65 15.12
N VAL A 45 -5.16 -3.43 14.47
CA VAL A 45 -6.03 -2.93 13.40
C VAL A 45 -7.26 -2.25 14.01
N ASP A 46 -7.42 -0.97 13.71
CA ASP A 46 -8.62 -0.21 14.09
C ASP A 46 -9.67 -0.26 12.98
N LYS A 47 -9.23 -0.19 11.72
CA LYS A 47 -10.12 -0.18 10.57
C LYS A 47 -9.51 -0.95 9.41
N LEU A 48 -10.17 -2.05 9.05
CA LEU A 48 -9.83 -2.85 7.88
C LEU A 48 -10.84 -2.54 6.78
N HIS A 49 -10.41 -1.77 5.79
CA HIS A 49 -11.25 -1.47 4.65
C HIS A 49 -11.35 -2.67 3.72
N ALA A 50 -12.47 -2.81 3.04
CA ALA A 50 -12.60 -3.78 1.97
C ALA A 50 -11.68 -3.39 0.79
N GLY A 51 -11.13 -4.38 0.11
CA GLY A 51 -10.42 -4.15 -1.14
C GLY A 51 -11.41 -3.70 -2.22
N ARG A 52 -11.03 -2.67 -2.97
CA ARG A 52 -11.86 -2.11 -4.05
C ARG A 52 -11.05 -2.02 -5.32
N ARG A 53 -11.64 -2.43 -6.42
CA ARG A 53 -10.98 -2.45 -7.74
C ARG A 53 -11.59 -1.39 -8.65
N PHE A 54 -10.71 -0.71 -9.39
CA PHE A 54 -11.09 0.44 -10.22
C PHE A 54 -10.52 0.35 -11.63
N SER A 55 -11.26 0.87 -12.58
CA SER A 55 -10.74 1.36 -13.85
C SER A 55 -10.50 2.86 -13.76
N ALA A 56 -9.67 3.39 -14.63
CA ALA A 56 -9.35 4.81 -14.65
C ALA A 56 -9.18 5.31 -16.07
N SER A 57 -9.47 6.59 -16.27
CA SER A 57 -9.14 7.33 -17.47
C SER A 57 -8.11 8.41 -17.11
N PHE A 58 -7.21 8.70 -18.04
CA PHE A 58 -6.10 9.60 -17.79
C PHE A 58 -6.07 10.73 -18.80
N VAL A 59 -5.59 11.88 -18.35
CA VAL A 59 -5.28 13.03 -19.21
C VAL A 59 -3.92 13.59 -18.81
N ARG A 60 -3.23 14.20 -19.78
CA ARG A 60 -2.01 14.94 -19.50
C ARG A 60 -2.36 16.38 -19.25
N LYS A 61 -1.88 16.92 -18.13
CA LYS A 61 -2.05 18.32 -17.78
C LYS A 61 -0.72 19.02 -17.67
N PRO A 62 -0.63 20.30 -18.06
CA PRO A 62 0.58 21.10 -17.83
C PRO A 62 0.91 21.15 -16.35
N ASP A 63 2.20 21.00 -16.03
CA ASP A 63 2.70 21.17 -14.67
C ASP A 63 3.89 22.11 -14.73
N PRO A 64 3.73 23.37 -14.32
CA PRO A 64 4.79 24.37 -14.40
C PRO A 64 5.95 24.10 -13.44
N LEU A 65 5.80 23.19 -12.50
CA LEU A 65 6.85 22.80 -11.56
C LEU A 65 7.82 21.77 -12.16
N LEU A 66 7.46 21.17 -13.31
CA LEU A 66 8.32 20.22 -14.00
C LEU A 66 9.30 20.94 -14.93
N PRO A 67 10.47 20.32 -15.21
CA PRO A 67 11.43 20.86 -16.20
C PRO A 67 10.80 21.09 -17.57
N GLN A 68 11.36 22.01 -18.36
CA GLN A 68 10.79 22.43 -19.66
C GLN A 68 10.59 21.30 -20.68
N ASP A 69 11.36 20.25 -20.59
CA ASP A 69 11.28 19.09 -21.47
C ASP A 69 10.29 18.02 -21.00
N ALA A 70 9.68 18.21 -19.82
CA ALA A 70 8.72 17.29 -19.23
C ALA A 70 7.54 18.06 -18.60
N HIS A 71 6.96 19.01 -19.32
CA HIS A 71 5.96 19.95 -18.80
C HIS A 71 4.61 19.37 -18.41
N THR A 72 4.35 18.11 -18.71
CA THR A 72 3.04 17.52 -18.46
C THR A 72 3.13 16.43 -17.41
N ARG A 73 2.05 16.32 -16.64
CA ARG A 73 1.84 15.29 -15.66
C ARG A 73 0.58 14.50 -16.01
N LEU A 74 0.65 13.18 -15.87
CA LEU A 74 -0.52 12.33 -16.04
C LEU A 74 -1.42 12.48 -14.81
N GLN A 75 -2.71 12.66 -15.06
CA GLN A 75 -3.72 12.74 -14.01
C GLN A 75 -4.88 11.80 -14.34
N ALA A 76 -5.35 11.05 -13.35
CA ALA A 76 -6.58 10.28 -13.52
C ALA A 76 -7.78 11.21 -13.40
N THR A 77 -8.66 11.19 -14.40
CA THR A 77 -9.87 12.02 -14.41
C THR A 77 -10.93 11.50 -13.46
N ALA A 78 -11.04 10.17 -13.36
CA ALA A 78 -11.94 9.50 -12.45
C ALA A 78 -11.47 8.09 -12.18
N LEU A 79 -11.71 7.60 -10.96
CA LEU A 79 -11.66 6.19 -10.63
C LEU A 79 -13.09 5.66 -10.55
N THR A 80 -13.39 4.66 -11.36
CA THR A 80 -14.70 4.01 -11.40
C THR A 80 -14.57 2.57 -10.95
N GLU A 81 -15.39 2.15 -9.98
CA GLU A 81 -15.38 0.75 -9.56
C GLU A 81 -15.72 -0.17 -10.72
N ALA A 82 -14.89 -1.19 -10.94
CA ALA A 82 -15.06 -2.16 -12.00
C ALA A 82 -14.35 -3.46 -11.61
N ASP A 83 -15.03 -4.59 -11.75
CA ASP A 83 -14.49 -5.90 -11.38
C ASP A 83 -13.24 -6.28 -12.19
N ASP A 84 -13.10 -5.74 -13.39
CA ASP A 84 -11.97 -5.95 -14.31
C ASP A 84 -10.97 -4.80 -14.30
N GLY A 85 -11.10 -3.86 -13.37
CA GLY A 85 -10.19 -2.71 -13.25
C GLY A 85 -8.76 -3.12 -12.96
N ALA A 86 -7.81 -2.34 -13.50
CA ALA A 86 -6.38 -2.63 -13.32
C ALA A 86 -5.86 -2.25 -11.93
N TRP A 87 -6.54 -1.36 -11.22
CA TRP A 87 -6.08 -0.83 -9.94
C TRP A 87 -6.98 -1.26 -8.80
N TRP A 88 -6.40 -2.03 -7.89
CA TRP A 88 -7.03 -2.45 -6.66
C TRP A 88 -6.31 -1.77 -5.49
N PHE A 89 -7.09 -1.30 -4.50
CA PHE A 89 -6.58 -0.68 -3.29
C PHE A 89 -7.27 -1.27 -2.07
N ARG A 90 -6.49 -1.48 -1.00
CA ARG A 90 -7.03 -1.88 0.30
C ARG A 90 -6.27 -1.19 1.42
N PRO A 91 -6.82 -0.12 2.01
CA PRO A 91 -6.25 0.51 3.19
C PRO A 91 -6.47 -0.31 4.46
N VAL A 92 -5.49 -0.31 5.34
CA VAL A 92 -5.60 -0.83 6.70
C VAL A 92 -5.10 0.25 7.65
N GLU A 93 -5.91 0.64 8.61
CA GLU A 93 -5.57 1.66 9.59
C GLU A 93 -5.48 1.06 10.97
N GLY A 94 -4.50 1.50 11.75
CA GLY A 94 -4.31 1.01 13.09
C GLY A 94 -3.16 1.72 13.79
N TYR A 95 -2.56 1.04 14.75
CA TYR A 95 -1.42 1.56 15.48
C TYR A 95 -0.44 0.45 15.84
N VAL A 96 0.80 0.84 16.06
CA VAL A 96 1.83 -0.01 16.64
C VAL A 96 2.30 0.61 17.94
N ARG A 97 2.66 -0.24 18.90
CA ARG A 97 3.31 0.24 20.14
C ARG A 97 4.80 0.41 19.88
N THR A 98 5.36 1.50 20.37
CA THR A 98 6.81 1.73 20.26
C THR A 98 7.59 0.94 21.28
N ARG A 99 6.92 0.50 22.37
CA ARG A 99 7.49 -0.36 23.41
C ARG A 99 6.49 -1.46 23.77
N PRO A 100 6.94 -2.71 23.97
CA PRO A 100 6.05 -3.80 24.37
C PRO A 100 5.28 -3.47 25.64
N GLY A 101 3.95 -3.67 25.61
CA GLY A 101 3.08 -3.45 26.76
C GLY A 101 2.78 -2.00 27.13
N ASP A 102 3.30 -1.04 26.38
CA ASP A 102 3.11 0.39 26.66
C ASP A 102 2.02 0.97 25.76
N ASP A 103 0.83 1.20 26.33
CA ASP A 103 -0.30 1.78 25.61
C ASP A 103 -0.21 3.30 25.44
N LEU A 104 0.73 3.96 26.11
CA LEU A 104 0.90 5.40 26.04
C LEU A 104 1.74 5.86 24.85
N HIS A 105 2.59 4.98 24.34
CA HIS A 105 3.49 5.29 23.22
C HIS A 105 3.08 4.48 21.99
N ARG A 106 2.21 5.08 21.19
CA ARG A 106 1.68 4.50 19.98
C ARG A 106 2.05 5.33 18.78
N GLN A 107 2.25 4.66 17.65
CA GLN A 107 2.34 5.30 16.35
C GLN A 107 1.12 4.90 15.53
N SER A 108 0.42 5.88 14.98
CA SER A 108 -0.67 5.63 14.04
C SER A 108 -0.10 5.19 12.70
N VAL A 109 -0.72 4.17 12.10
CA VAL A 109 -0.21 3.52 10.90
C VAL A 109 -1.31 3.39 9.86
N LEU A 110 -0.98 3.78 8.63
CA LEU A 110 -1.74 3.39 7.44
C LEU A 110 -0.89 2.39 6.65
N VAL A 111 -1.47 1.25 6.33
CA VAL A 111 -0.89 0.30 5.37
C VAL A 111 -1.77 0.33 4.12
N LEU A 112 -1.21 0.80 3.01
CA LEU A 112 -1.95 0.93 1.77
C LEU A 112 -1.47 -0.11 0.75
N TRP A 113 -2.27 -1.14 0.57
CA TRP A 113 -2.05 -2.18 -0.42
C TRP A 113 -2.66 -1.78 -1.74
N ARG A 114 -1.96 -2.10 -2.83
CA ARG A 114 -2.43 -1.82 -4.19
C ARG A 114 -1.86 -2.82 -5.19
N THR A 115 -2.53 -2.97 -6.32
CA THR A 115 -1.95 -3.65 -7.48
C THR A 115 -1.11 -2.67 -8.29
N LEU A 116 -0.05 -3.17 -8.91
CA LEU A 116 0.84 -2.41 -9.77
C LEU A 116 0.75 -2.96 -11.19
N THR A 117 0.70 -2.05 -12.17
CA THR A 117 0.75 -2.39 -13.59
C THR A 117 2.16 -2.22 -14.14
N ASP A 118 2.34 -2.40 -15.43
CA ASP A 118 3.62 -2.15 -16.11
C ASP A 118 3.85 -0.66 -16.45
N ASP A 119 2.87 0.20 -16.13
CA ASP A 119 2.94 1.65 -16.35
C ASP A 119 3.04 2.39 -15.03
N PRO A 120 4.26 2.71 -14.53
CA PRO A 120 4.42 3.39 -13.24
C PRO A 120 3.79 4.79 -13.19
N GLU A 121 3.70 5.49 -14.32
CA GLU A 121 3.09 6.81 -14.37
C GLU A 121 1.58 6.73 -14.15
N GLN A 122 0.91 5.75 -14.78
CA GLN A 122 -0.50 5.50 -14.54
C GLN A 122 -0.75 5.02 -13.10
N ASP A 123 0.13 4.17 -12.57
CA ASP A 123 0.02 3.69 -11.20
C ASP A 123 0.09 4.85 -10.20
N ALA A 124 1.00 5.79 -10.41
CA ALA A 124 1.12 6.98 -9.57
C ALA A 124 -0.12 7.88 -9.68
N ALA A 125 -0.65 8.09 -10.90
CA ALA A 125 -1.84 8.88 -11.12
C ALA A 125 -3.08 8.23 -10.49
N ALA A 126 -3.22 6.92 -10.59
CA ALA A 126 -4.30 6.16 -9.95
C ALA A 126 -4.23 6.25 -8.41
N LEU A 127 -3.03 6.15 -7.84
CA LEU A 127 -2.83 6.32 -6.40
C LEU A 127 -3.26 7.70 -5.93
N GLU A 128 -2.82 8.76 -6.62
CA GLU A 128 -3.21 10.13 -6.28
C GLU A 128 -4.73 10.31 -6.33
N ALA A 129 -5.37 9.78 -7.35
CA ALA A 129 -6.82 9.83 -7.48
C ALA A 129 -7.54 9.06 -6.37
N PHE A 130 -7.01 7.91 -5.99
CA PHE A 130 -7.57 7.12 -4.88
C PHE A 130 -7.50 7.90 -3.56
N LEU A 131 -6.35 8.49 -3.26
CA LEU A 131 -6.17 9.27 -2.03
C LEU A 131 -7.09 10.49 -2.00
N SER A 132 -7.23 11.22 -3.10
CA SER A 132 -8.05 12.42 -3.15
C SER A 132 -9.55 12.11 -3.26
N GLN A 133 -9.94 11.18 -4.12
CA GLN A 133 -11.35 10.93 -4.44
C GLN A 133 -12.01 9.95 -3.47
N LYS A 134 -11.29 8.92 -3.03
CA LYS A 134 -11.86 7.84 -2.18
C LYS A 134 -11.52 7.99 -0.72
N MET A 135 -10.30 8.39 -0.39
CA MET A 135 -9.90 8.67 1.00
C MET A 135 -10.12 10.11 1.41
N LYS A 136 -10.49 10.98 0.46
CA LYS A 136 -10.79 12.40 0.69
C LYS A 136 -9.62 13.18 1.30
N TRP A 137 -8.40 12.83 0.95
CA TRP A 137 -7.24 13.58 1.36
C TRP A 137 -7.15 14.91 0.61
N ASN A 138 -6.91 15.99 1.37
CA ASN A 138 -6.82 17.32 0.77
C ASN A 138 -5.37 17.63 0.41
N PRO A 139 -5.01 17.79 -0.88
CA PRO A 139 -3.64 18.08 -1.30
C PRO A 139 -3.15 19.46 -0.85
N THR A 140 -4.07 20.36 -0.50
CA THR A 140 -3.72 21.70 0.00
C THR A 140 -3.72 21.80 1.52
N ARG A 141 -3.78 20.65 2.21
CA ARG A 141 -3.75 20.58 3.67
C ARG A 141 -2.51 21.29 4.23
N ARG A 142 -2.73 22.19 5.18
CA ARG A 142 -1.68 22.97 5.85
C ARG A 142 -1.68 22.76 7.36
N GLU A 143 -2.13 21.61 7.83
CA GLU A 143 -2.11 21.31 9.25
C GLU A 143 -0.70 20.90 9.68
N ASP A 144 -0.32 21.33 10.90
CA ASP A 144 1.01 21.05 11.48
C ASP A 144 1.20 19.58 11.85
N LYS A 145 0.09 18.81 11.94
CA LYS A 145 0.14 17.40 12.27
C LYS A 145 -0.14 16.55 11.06
N THR A 146 0.64 15.50 10.89
CA THR A 146 0.37 14.46 9.90
C THR A 146 -0.89 13.66 10.26
N LEU A 147 -1.52 13.02 9.26
CA LEU A 147 -2.66 12.13 9.50
C LEU A 147 -2.23 10.83 10.17
N TYR A 148 -1.05 10.36 9.83
CA TYR A 148 -0.47 9.12 10.35
C TYR A 148 0.97 9.39 10.74
N ASP A 149 1.47 8.64 11.72
CA ASP A 149 2.91 8.65 12.02
C ASP A 149 3.68 7.89 10.94
N LEU A 150 3.13 6.76 10.49
CA LEU A 150 3.75 5.91 9.48
C LEU A 150 2.75 5.57 8.38
N ILE A 151 3.24 5.55 7.13
CA ILE A 151 2.50 5.06 5.97
C ILE A 151 3.35 4.01 5.27
N TYR A 152 2.85 2.78 5.22
CA TYR A 152 3.45 1.72 4.42
C TYR A 152 2.71 1.58 3.11
N ILE A 153 3.44 1.55 2.01
CA ILE A 153 2.87 1.35 0.67
C ILE A 153 3.77 0.41 -0.13
N ASN A 154 3.16 -0.47 -0.92
CA ASN A 154 3.90 -1.32 -1.84
C ASN A 154 4.16 -0.61 -3.16
N GLY A 155 5.36 -0.78 -3.68
CA GLY A 155 5.82 -0.17 -4.91
C GLY A 155 6.24 1.29 -4.77
N THR A 156 7.12 1.74 -5.65
CA THR A 156 7.58 3.12 -5.69
C THR A 156 6.46 4.05 -6.14
N HIS A 157 6.18 5.09 -5.40
CA HIS A 157 4.98 5.91 -5.61
C HIS A 157 5.19 7.21 -6.38
N ASN A 158 6.33 7.81 -6.40
CA ASN A 158 6.63 9.10 -7.07
C ASN A 158 5.65 10.25 -6.75
N LEU A 159 5.05 10.23 -5.54
CA LEU A 159 4.15 11.29 -5.08
C LEU A 159 4.86 12.15 -4.03
N PRO A 160 5.36 13.34 -4.40
CA PRO A 160 6.14 14.16 -3.48
C PRO A 160 5.34 14.66 -2.28
N ASN A 161 4.02 14.75 -2.41
CA ASN A 161 3.15 15.25 -1.35
C ASN A 161 2.70 14.17 -0.34
N LEU A 162 3.01 12.90 -0.59
CA LEU A 162 2.56 11.83 0.29
C LEU A 162 3.17 11.96 1.70
N GLY A 163 4.41 12.43 1.78
CA GLY A 163 5.10 12.67 3.05
C GLY A 163 4.45 13.72 3.95
N LYS A 164 3.55 14.55 3.43
CA LYS A 164 2.77 15.48 4.25
C LYS A 164 1.74 14.80 5.15
N TYR A 165 1.38 13.57 4.83
CA TYR A 165 0.37 12.81 5.55
C TYR A 165 0.98 11.85 6.57
N GLY A 166 2.26 11.54 6.46
CA GLY A 166 2.99 10.67 7.37
C GLY A 166 4.36 10.30 6.82
N GLU A 167 5.20 9.68 7.65
CA GLU A 167 6.47 9.12 7.18
C GLU A 167 6.19 7.91 6.29
N VAL A 168 6.62 7.96 5.04
CA VAL A 168 6.34 6.91 4.06
C VAL A 168 7.49 5.91 4.03
N ARG A 169 7.15 4.63 4.15
CA ARG A 169 8.07 3.52 4.07
C ARG A 169 7.60 2.51 3.03
N LEU A 170 8.55 1.90 2.35
CA LEU A 170 8.24 0.87 1.38
C LEU A 170 7.90 -0.45 2.10
N LEU A 171 6.72 -0.97 1.82
CA LEU A 171 6.19 -2.15 2.47
C LEU A 171 7.07 -3.38 2.25
N GLU A 172 7.58 -3.57 1.02
CA GLU A 172 8.46 -4.69 0.67
C GLU A 172 9.75 -4.69 1.49
N GLU A 173 10.33 -3.51 1.69
CA GLU A 173 11.55 -3.37 2.48
C GLU A 173 11.33 -3.73 3.94
N GLU A 174 10.22 -3.24 4.52
CA GLU A 174 9.88 -3.54 5.89
C GLU A 174 9.56 -5.02 6.09
N PHE A 175 8.83 -5.60 5.14
CA PHE A 175 8.51 -7.03 5.16
C PHE A 175 9.79 -7.87 5.14
N HIS A 176 10.69 -7.56 4.21
CA HIS A 176 11.97 -8.27 4.07
C HIS A 176 12.83 -8.12 5.33
N ARG A 177 12.95 -6.91 5.84
CA ARG A 177 13.71 -6.63 7.06
C ARG A 177 13.20 -7.42 8.25
N ARG A 178 11.88 -7.49 8.43
CA ARG A 178 11.24 -8.22 9.54
C ARG A 178 11.39 -9.73 9.41
N MET A 179 11.29 -10.27 8.21
CA MET A 179 11.47 -11.69 7.97
C MET A 179 12.90 -12.15 8.28
N TRP A 180 13.91 -11.38 7.86
CA TRP A 180 15.30 -11.72 8.09
C TRP A 180 15.75 -11.50 9.53
N SER A 181 15.23 -10.51 10.22
CA SER A 181 15.59 -10.28 11.63
C SER A 181 15.14 -11.40 12.55
N GLY A 182 14.09 -12.14 12.18
CA GLY A 182 13.65 -13.33 12.90
C GLY A 182 14.59 -14.55 12.78
N GLU A 183 15.43 -14.58 11.74
CA GLU A 183 16.39 -15.68 11.51
C GLU A 183 17.71 -15.48 12.25
N GLU A 184 18.04 -14.26 12.64
CA GLU A 184 19.29 -13.91 13.34
C GLU A 184 19.19 -14.07 14.86
N SER A 185 18.03 -14.36 15.37
CA SER A 185 17.82 -14.57 16.82
C SER A 185 17.86 -16.08 17.23
#